data_bb8e6913ab61d41cc8277127c5bde7dd
#
_entry.id   bb8e6913ab61d41cc8277127c5bde7dd
#
_cell.length_a   1.000
_cell.length_b   1.000
_cell.length_c   1.000
_cell.angle_alpha   90.00
_cell.angle_beta   90.00
_cell.angle_gamma   90.00
#
_symmetry.space_group_name_H-M   'P 1'
#
loop_
_entity.id
_entity.type
_entity.pdbx_description
1 polymer ?
#
loop_
_entity_poly.entity_id
_entity_poly.type
_entity_poly.pdbx_seq_one_letter_code
_entity_poly.pdbx_strand_id
1 'polypeptide(L)'
;MLSIEHLYFSYQGQPPYVLNDLNLHIHSGDYISIVGDNWSGKSTLLRLILGVLKRVKGSIKRDTNNIRYVSQKNDFSHAGFPITVKQILDSYRKLLKIKDKNEVNRVLELTNMTEFKDRLISKLSGGQAQRVSIARALIGKPDLIILDEPSTGIDRKSQEGIYALLRNLNQEHHITIISVEHNIEMALAN
;
A
#
# COMPACT_ATOMS: atom_id res chain seq x y z
N MET A 1 14.84 -6.76 5.67
CA MET A 1 14.00 -6.58 4.47
C MET A 1 14.27 -5.26 3.75
N LEU A 2 14.25 -4.13 4.46
CA LEU A 2 14.58 -2.80 3.93
C LEU A 2 15.54 -2.10 4.90
N SER A 3 16.65 -1.56 4.40
CA SER A 3 17.59 -0.73 5.16
C SER A 3 17.82 0.59 4.43
N ILE A 4 17.68 1.67 5.15
CA ILE A 4 17.96 3.03 4.70
C ILE A 4 19.02 3.60 5.65
N GLU A 5 20.12 4.09 5.08
CA GLU A 5 21.24 4.63 5.85
C GLU A 5 21.66 5.99 5.29
N HIS A 6 21.72 6.98 6.17
CA HIS A 6 22.16 8.34 5.88
C HIS A 6 21.51 8.92 4.63
N LEU A 7 20.16 8.76 4.49
CA LEU A 7 19.42 9.17 3.30
C LEU A 7 19.21 10.68 3.28
N TYR A 8 19.68 11.30 2.19
CA TYR A 8 19.42 12.70 1.87
C TYR A 8 18.70 12.82 0.54
N PHE A 9 17.69 13.65 0.48
CA PHE A 9 16.96 13.92 -0.75
C PHE A 9 16.50 15.38 -0.85
N SER A 10 16.67 15.95 -2.03
CA SER A 10 16.00 17.17 -2.48
C SER A 10 15.66 17.04 -3.97
N TYR A 11 14.61 17.73 -4.41
CA TYR A 11 14.22 17.72 -5.82
C TYR A 11 15.21 18.48 -6.72
N GLN A 12 16.02 19.36 -6.13
CA GLN A 12 17.05 20.16 -6.83
C GLN A 12 18.44 19.52 -6.78
N GLY A 13 18.61 18.38 -6.07
CA GLY A 13 19.89 17.70 -5.92
C GLY A 13 20.85 18.33 -4.91
N GLN A 14 20.47 19.44 -4.25
CA GLN A 14 21.27 20.19 -3.28
C GLN A 14 20.38 20.72 -2.14
N PRO A 15 20.97 21.20 -1.01
CA PRO A 15 20.19 21.82 0.08
C PRO A 15 19.28 22.97 -0.38
N PRO A 16 18.13 23.19 0.29
CA PRO A 16 17.66 22.48 1.47
C PRO A 16 17.11 21.06 1.13
N TYR A 17 17.40 20.09 2.02
CA TYR A 17 16.93 18.73 1.86
C TYR A 17 15.51 18.54 2.38
N VAL A 18 14.69 17.80 1.64
CA VAL A 18 13.35 17.32 2.06
C VAL A 18 13.49 16.16 3.05
N LEU A 19 14.45 15.27 2.80
CA LEU A 19 14.88 14.22 3.76
C LEU A 19 16.33 14.52 4.12
N ASN A 20 16.62 14.53 5.42
CA ASN A 20 17.92 14.94 5.96
C ASN A 20 18.41 13.91 6.96
N ASP A 21 19.43 13.14 6.58
CA ASP A 21 20.05 12.07 7.37
C ASP A 21 19.08 11.03 7.92
N LEU A 22 18.14 10.58 7.09
CA LEU A 22 17.13 9.61 7.51
C LEU A 22 17.73 8.20 7.55
N ASN A 23 17.55 7.54 8.68
CA ASN A 23 17.94 6.16 8.92
C ASN A 23 16.70 5.34 9.29
N LEU A 24 16.50 4.17 8.66
CA LEU A 24 15.35 3.29 8.91
C LEU A 24 15.69 1.85 8.57
N HIS A 25 15.38 0.94 9.49
CA HIS A 25 15.51 -0.50 9.28
C HIS A 25 14.16 -1.16 9.48
N ILE A 26 13.76 -1.99 8.51
CA ILE A 26 12.49 -2.73 8.53
C ILE A 26 12.80 -4.21 8.33
N HIS A 27 12.33 -5.04 9.25
CA HIS A 27 12.44 -6.48 9.18
C HIS A 27 11.24 -7.09 8.45
N SER A 28 11.39 -8.34 8.05
CA SER A 28 10.27 -9.09 7.49
C SER A 28 9.22 -9.31 8.57
N GLY A 29 7.95 -9.03 8.24
CA GLY A 29 6.83 -9.13 9.18
C GLY A 29 6.57 -7.89 10.02
N ASP A 30 7.37 -6.81 9.90
CA ASP A 30 7.09 -5.55 10.60
C ASP A 30 5.84 -4.86 10.03
N TYR A 31 5.11 -4.18 10.93
CA TYR A 31 4.10 -3.20 10.57
C TYR A 31 4.57 -1.81 11.01
N ILE A 32 4.92 -0.96 10.05
CA ILE A 32 5.48 0.38 10.29
C ILE A 32 4.48 1.44 9.86
N SER A 33 4.12 2.32 10.79
CA SER A 33 3.33 3.52 10.48
C SER A 33 4.23 4.75 10.41
N ILE A 34 4.22 5.44 9.27
CA ILE A 34 4.94 6.69 9.04
C ILE A 34 3.95 7.83 9.24
N VAL A 35 4.15 8.61 10.30
CA VAL A 35 3.28 9.72 10.67
C VAL A 35 4.00 11.05 10.52
N GLY A 36 3.28 12.09 10.18
CA GLY A 36 3.82 13.45 10.10
C GLY A 36 2.87 14.38 9.33
N ASP A 37 3.14 15.67 9.43
CA ASP A 37 2.35 16.71 8.78
C ASP A 37 2.38 16.61 7.25
N ASN A 38 1.46 17.32 6.61
CA ASN A 38 1.52 17.51 5.17
C ASN A 38 2.84 18.16 4.78
N TRP A 39 3.42 17.70 3.67
CA TRP A 39 4.71 18.19 3.14
C TRP A 39 5.95 17.77 3.95
N SER A 40 5.83 16.94 4.99
CA SER A 40 6.98 16.44 5.77
C SER A 40 7.89 15.46 5.01
N GLY A 41 7.59 15.14 3.76
CA GLY A 41 8.40 14.23 2.95
C GLY A 41 7.97 12.76 2.94
N LYS A 42 6.84 12.39 3.56
CA LYS A 42 6.34 11.00 3.61
C LYS A 42 6.21 10.36 2.23
N SER A 43 5.45 10.98 1.33
CA SER A 43 5.28 10.46 -0.04
C SER A 43 6.59 10.49 -0.84
N THR A 44 7.51 11.40 -0.52
CA THR A 44 8.86 11.43 -1.09
C THR A 44 9.65 10.20 -0.66
N LEU A 45 9.60 9.86 0.63
CA LEU A 45 10.23 8.65 1.16
C LEU A 45 9.68 7.39 0.49
N LEU A 46 8.35 7.28 0.36
CA LEU A 46 7.74 6.14 -0.33
C LEU A 46 8.22 6.02 -1.78
N ARG A 47 8.30 7.12 -2.53
CA ARG A 47 8.79 7.13 -3.91
C ARG A 47 10.26 6.73 -4.02
N LEU A 48 11.08 7.08 -3.03
CA LEU A 48 12.47 6.63 -2.94
C LEU A 48 12.57 5.14 -2.62
N ILE A 49 11.77 4.63 -1.68
CA ILE A 49 11.67 3.20 -1.37
C ILE A 49 11.22 2.40 -2.61
N LEU A 50 10.26 2.92 -3.37
CA LEU A 50 9.78 2.30 -4.61
C LEU A 50 10.77 2.41 -5.79
N GLY A 51 11.82 3.23 -5.66
CA GLY A 51 12.80 3.46 -6.71
C GLY A 51 12.32 4.40 -7.84
N VAL A 52 11.21 5.12 -7.62
CA VAL A 52 10.67 6.13 -8.55
C VAL A 52 11.54 7.39 -8.54
N LEU A 53 12.10 7.73 -7.38
CA LEU A 53 13.03 8.85 -7.21
C LEU A 53 14.45 8.31 -6.93
N LYS A 54 15.45 9.10 -7.33
CA LYS A 54 16.86 8.81 -7.02
C LYS A 54 17.33 9.66 -5.86
N ARG A 55 17.93 9.01 -4.85
CA ARG A 55 18.53 9.71 -3.69
C ARG A 55 19.69 10.62 -4.10
N VAL A 56 19.94 11.65 -3.29
CA VAL A 56 21.12 12.52 -3.44
C VAL A 56 22.33 11.87 -2.74
N LYS A 57 22.16 11.42 -1.48
CA LYS A 57 23.19 10.74 -0.70
C LYS A 57 22.59 9.59 0.10
N GLY A 58 23.44 8.73 0.64
CA GLY A 58 23.04 7.59 1.48
C GLY A 58 22.74 6.33 0.69
N SER A 59 22.14 5.35 1.33
CA SER A 59 21.82 4.07 0.73
C SER A 59 20.35 3.65 1.02
N ILE A 60 19.77 2.91 0.06
CA ILE A 60 18.51 2.19 0.22
C ILE A 60 18.77 0.78 -0.30
N LYS A 61 18.76 -0.21 0.59
CA LYS A 61 18.91 -1.63 0.27
C LYS A 61 17.58 -2.33 0.48
N ARG A 62 17.17 -3.15 -0.48
CA ARG A 62 15.95 -3.95 -0.45
C ARG A 62 16.31 -5.39 -0.75
N ASP A 63 15.89 -6.31 0.10
CA ASP A 63 16.13 -7.75 -0.07
C ASP A 63 15.05 -8.39 -0.94
N THR A 64 14.01 -7.65 -1.30
CA THR A 64 12.93 -8.11 -2.17
C THR A 64 12.57 -7.09 -3.25
N ASN A 65 12.12 -7.60 -4.40
CA ASN A 65 11.51 -6.81 -5.47
C ASN A 65 9.99 -7.02 -5.54
N ASN A 66 9.43 -7.91 -4.71
CA ASN A 66 7.99 -8.19 -4.68
C ASN A 66 7.26 -7.20 -3.75
N ILE A 67 7.38 -5.91 -4.09
CA ILE A 67 6.79 -4.79 -3.36
C ILE A 67 5.53 -4.34 -4.10
N ARG A 68 4.44 -4.08 -3.36
CA ARG A 68 3.21 -3.52 -3.91
C ARG A 68 2.88 -2.20 -3.25
N TYR A 69 2.31 -1.31 -4.03
CA TYR A 69 1.90 0.02 -3.60
C TYR A 69 0.39 0.21 -3.76
N VAL A 70 -0.23 0.73 -2.73
CA VAL A 70 -1.64 1.14 -2.71
C VAL A 70 -1.67 2.66 -2.54
N SER A 71 -2.11 3.37 -3.57
CA SER A 71 -2.15 4.82 -3.59
C SER A 71 -3.32 5.38 -2.76
N GLN A 72 -3.17 6.61 -2.29
CA GLN A 72 -4.21 7.38 -1.59
C GLN A 72 -5.48 7.54 -2.44
N LYS A 73 -5.32 7.80 -3.75
CA LYS A 73 -6.46 7.93 -4.66
C LYS A 73 -6.91 6.54 -5.09
N ASN A 74 -8.19 6.24 -4.88
CA ASN A 74 -8.80 5.07 -5.49
C ASN A 74 -8.67 5.18 -7.02
N ASP A 75 -7.80 4.37 -7.61
CA ASP A 75 -7.57 4.29 -9.07
C ASP A 75 -8.86 3.96 -9.85
N PHE A 76 -9.92 3.59 -9.14
CA PHE A 76 -11.20 3.18 -9.70
C PHE A 76 -12.25 4.29 -9.80
N SER A 77 -12.00 5.47 -9.21
CA SER A 77 -12.98 6.57 -9.14
C SER A 77 -13.35 7.17 -10.50
N HIS A 78 -12.58 6.89 -11.54
CA HIS A 78 -12.81 7.40 -12.90
C HIS A 78 -13.14 6.30 -13.93
N ALA A 79 -13.40 5.06 -13.48
CA ALA A 79 -13.73 3.97 -14.38
C ALA A 79 -15.18 4.14 -14.91
N GLY A 80 -15.37 4.96 -15.92
CA GLY A 80 -16.59 4.98 -16.73
C GLY A 80 -16.85 3.64 -17.45
N PHE A 81 -15.90 2.71 -17.36
CA PHE A 81 -15.99 1.40 -17.97
C PHE A 81 -16.66 0.40 -17.01
N PRO A 82 -17.70 -0.36 -17.45
CA PRO A 82 -18.42 -1.30 -16.61
C PRO A 82 -17.60 -2.57 -16.34
N ILE A 83 -16.67 -2.49 -15.39
CA ILE A 83 -15.81 -3.61 -14.99
C ILE A 83 -16.20 -4.09 -13.58
N THR A 84 -16.24 -5.41 -13.38
CA THR A 84 -16.51 -6.01 -12.07
C THR A 84 -15.22 -6.14 -11.24
N VAL A 85 -15.40 -6.33 -9.92
CA VAL A 85 -14.30 -6.60 -8.99
C VAL A 85 -13.46 -7.80 -9.45
N LYS A 86 -14.11 -8.91 -9.80
CA LYS A 86 -13.42 -10.10 -10.28
C LYS A 86 -12.64 -9.84 -11.57
N GLN A 87 -13.22 -9.11 -12.52
CA GLN A 87 -12.57 -8.83 -13.78
C GLN A 87 -11.29 -7.99 -13.62
N ILE A 88 -11.31 -6.98 -12.73
CA ILE A 88 -10.11 -6.16 -12.52
C ILE A 88 -9.02 -6.95 -11.80
N LEU A 89 -9.35 -7.76 -10.81
CA LEU A 89 -8.38 -8.61 -10.11
C LEU A 89 -7.80 -9.67 -11.05
N ASP A 90 -8.62 -10.29 -11.90
CA ASP A 90 -8.14 -11.27 -12.89
C ASP A 90 -7.26 -10.64 -13.97
N SER A 91 -7.58 -9.43 -14.41
CA SER A 91 -6.72 -8.67 -15.33
C SER A 91 -5.34 -8.41 -14.73
N TYR A 92 -5.30 -8.04 -13.44
CA TYR A 92 -4.04 -7.79 -12.75
C TYR A 92 -3.25 -9.09 -12.53
N ARG A 93 -3.93 -10.20 -12.16
CA ARG A 93 -3.34 -11.54 -12.09
C ARG A 93 -2.67 -11.92 -13.40
N LYS A 94 -3.35 -11.71 -14.54
CA LYS A 94 -2.81 -11.97 -15.88
C LYS A 94 -1.60 -11.09 -16.20
N LEU A 95 -1.66 -9.80 -15.86
CA LEU A 95 -0.54 -8.86 -16.03
C LEU A 95 0.71 -9.35 -15.29
N LEU A 96 0.55 -9.88 -14.09
CA LEU A 96 1.63 -10.48 -13.30
C LEU A 96 2.00 -11.91 -13.76
N LYS A 97 1.37 -12.44 -14.81
CA LYS A 97 1.60 -13.78 -15.36
C LYS A 97 1.38 -14.91 -14.35
N ILE A 98 0.50 -14.71 -13.37
CA ILE A 98 0.17 -15.72 -12.36
C ILE A 98 -0.80 -16.72 -12.98
N LYS A 99 -0.39 -17.98 -13.08
CA LYS A 99 -1.16 -19.06 -13.72
C LYS A 99 -2.31 -19.57 -12.85
N ASP A 100 -2.15 -19.50 -11.54
CA ASP A 100 -3.17 -19.95 -10.59
C ASP A 100 -4.43 -19.08 -10.70
N LYS A 101 -5.52 -19.70 -11.17
CA LYS A 101 -6.83 -19.04 -11.31
C LYS A 101 -7.51 -18.84 -9.96
N ASN A 102 -7.13 -19.59 -8.93
CA ASN A 102 -7.72 -19.48 -7.59
C ASN A 102 -7.16 -18.27 -6.82
N GLU A 103 -6.09 -17.66 -7.31
CA GLU A 103 -5.46 -16.48 -6.69
C GLU A 103 -6.46 -15.32 -6.47
N VAL A 104 -7.40 -15.12 -7.43
CA VAL A 104 -8.44 -14.08 -7.30
C VAL A 104 -9.39 -14.40 -6.15
N ASN A 105 -9.82 -15.66 -5.99
CA ASN A 105 -10.69 -16.06 -4.88
C ASN A 105 -9.96 -15.87 -3.55
N ARG A 106 -8.68 -16.29 -3.46
CA ARG A 106 -7.86 -16.14 -2.27
C ARG A 106 -7.80 -14.66 -1.81
N VAL A 107 -7.52 -13.73 -2.70
CA VAL A 107 -7.43 -12.31 -2.30
C VAL A 107 -8.79 -11.71 -1.98
N LEU A 108 -9.87 -12.16 -2.61
CA LEU A 108 -11.24 -11.78 -2.27
C LEU A 108 -11.64 -12.24 -0.86
N GLU A 109 -11.29 -13.46 -0.49
CA GLU A 109 -11.51 -14.01 0.85
C GLU A 109 -10.72 -13.20 1.90
N LEU A 110 -9.42 -13.00 1.69
CA LEU A 110 -8.56 -12.23 2.59
C LEU A 110 -9.07 -10.81 2.86
N THR A 111 -9.72 -10.20 1.89
CA THR A 111 -10.21 -8.82 2.00
C THR A 111 -11.71 -8.71 2.33
N ASN A 112 -12.39 -9.84 2.57
CA ASN A 112 -13.84 -9.93 2.79
C ASN A 112 -14.64 -9.29 1.63
N MET A 113 -14.23 -9.58 0.39
CA MET A 113 -14.85 -9.05 -0.83
C MET A 113 -15.50 -10.12 -1.71
N THR A 114 -15.60 -11.36 -1.26
CA THR A 114 -16.13 -12.50 -2.02
C THR A 114 -17.56 -12.26 -2.52
N GLU A 115 -18.44 -11.71 -1.69
CA GLU A 115 -19.83 -11.41 -2.05
C GLU A 115 -19.94 -10.29 -3.09
N PHE A 116 -18.91 -9.46 -3.23
CA PHE A 116 -18.88 -8.32 -4.14
C PHE A 116 -18.16 -8.61 -5.46
N LYS A 117 -17.69 -9.85 -5.69
CA LYS A 117 -16.87 -10.22 -6.85
C LYS A 117 -17.46 -9.86 -8.20
N ASP A 118 -18.77 -9.96 -8.34
CA ASP A 118 -19.50 -9.70 -9.59
C ASP A 118 -20.10 -8.27 -9.63
N ARG A 119 -19.90 -7.47 -8.56
CA ARG A 119 -20.36 -6.08 -8.51
C ARG A 119 -19.44 -5.20 -9.34
N LEU A 120 -20.05 -4.21 -10.03
CA LEU A 120 -19.30 -3.17 -10.74
C LEU A 120 -18.51 -2.31 -9.75
N ILE A 121 -17.28 -2.00 -10.09
CA ILE A 121 -16.38 -1.17 -9.25
C ILE A 121 -16.99 0.20 -8.97
N SER A 122 -17.67 0.81 -9.97
CA SER A 122 -18.36 2.10 -9.83
C SER A 122 -19.54 2.09 -8.85
N LYS A 123 -19.95 0.91 -8.37
CA LYS A 123 -21.06 0.73 -7.41
C LYS A 123 -20.59 0.37 -6.00
N LEU A 124 -19.27 0.40 -5.75
CA LEU A 124 -18.70 0.14 -4.45
C LEU A 124 -18.72 1.40 -3.57
N SER A 125 -18.86 1.21 -2.25
CA SER A 125 -18.54 2.27 -1.29
C SER A 125 -17.04 2.55 -1.28
N GLY A 126 -16.60 3.69 -0.71
CA GLY A 126 -15.19 4.03 -0.58
C GLY A 126 -14.39 2.95 0.14
N GLY A 127 -14.90 2.42 1.27
CA GLY A 127 -14.25 1.34 2.01
C GLY A 127 -14.20 0.03 1.22
N GLN A 128 -15.23 -0.31 0.45
CA GLN A 128 -15.22 -1.48 -0.43
C GLN A 128 -14.21 -1.32 -1.57
N ALA A 129 -14.16 -0.16 -2.20
CA ALA A 129 -13.18 0.14 -3.24
C ALA A 129 -11.74 0.07 -2.71
N GLN A 130 -11.50 0.54 -1.48
CA GLN A 130 -10.21 0.43 -0.81
C GLN A 130 -9.82 -1.03 -0.54
N ARG A 131 -10.77 -1.87 -0.09
CA ARG A 131 -10.53 -3.32 0.06
C ARG A 131 -10.17 -4.00 -1.26
N VAL A 132 -10.78 -3.60 -2.38
CA VAL A 132 -10.39 -4.08 -3.72
C VAL A 132 -8.99 -3.62 -4.11
N SER A 133 -8.59 -2.38 -3.76
CA SER A 133 -7.22 -1.90 -3.98
C SER A 133 -6.20 -2.72 -3.20
N ILE A 134 -6.51 -3.07 -1.94
CA ILE A 134 -5.67 -3.96 -1.13
C ILE A 134 -5.67 -5.38 -1.72
N ALA A 135 -6.83 -5.93 -2.13
CA ALA A 135 -6.90 -7.24 -2.78
C ALA A 135 -6.03 -7.31 -4.03
N ARG A 136 -6.04 -6.25 -4.86
CA ARG A 136 -5.18 -6.13 -6.03
C ARG A 136 -3.69 -6.17 -5.64
N ALA A 137 -3.30 -5.47 -4.58
CA ALA A 137 -1.93 -5.46 -4.09
C ALA A 137 -1.49 -6.84 -3.56
N LEU A 138 -2.40 -7.62 -2.97
CA LEU A 138 -2.14 -8.97 -2.47
C LEU A 138 -1.92 -10.02 -3.55
N ILE A 139 -2.30 -9.75 -4.81
CA ILE A 139 -2.06 -10.68 -5.92
C ILE A 139 -0.56 -10.90 -6.11
N GLY A 140 -0.17 -12.19 -6.14
CA GLY A 140 1.23 -12.59 -6.28
C GLY A 140 1.99 -12.63 -4.96
N LYS A 141 1.28 -12.63 -3.83
CA LYS A 141 1.85 -12.83 -2.49
C LYS A 141 3.05 -11.90 -2.23
N PRO A 142 2.83 -10.58 -2.16
CA PRO A 142 3.92 -9.63 -1.94
C PRO A 142 4.61 -9.85 -0.60
N ASP A 143 5.91 -9.55 -0.54
CA ASP A 143 6.68 -9.56 0.70
C ASP A 143 6.48 -8.25 1.48
N LEU A 144 6.21 -7.15 0.76
CA LEU A 144 6.01 -5.82 1.32
C LEU A 144 4.85 -5.11 0.62
N ILE A 145 3.93 -4.58 1.42
CA ILE A 145 2.87 -3.67 0.95
C ILE A 145 3.12 -2.28 1.53
N ILE A 146 3.13 -1.29 0.66
CA ILE A 146 3.21 0.12 1.02
C ILE A 146 1.85 0.75 0.75
N LEU A 147 1.25 1.37 1.79
CA LEU A 147 -0.03 2.05 1.68
C LEU A 147 0.15 3.55 1.96
N ASP A 148 -0.32 4.37 1.04
CA ASP A 148 -0.30 5.83 1.17
C ASP A 148 -1.69 6.29 1.56
N GLU A 149 -1.89 6.60 2.85
CA GLU A 149 -3.15 7.06 3.45
C GLU A 149 -4.36 6.16 3.11
N PRO A 150 -4.32 4.86 3.49
CA PRO A 150 -5.31 3.87 3.06
C PRO A 150 -6.72 4.13 3.55
N SER A 151 -6.92 5.03 4.51
CA SER A 151 -8.21 5.33 5.13
C SER A 151 -8.76 6.71 4.79
N THR A 152 -8.05 7.50 3.97
CA THR A 152 -8.48 8.87 3.63
C THR A 152 -9.74 8.86 2.78
N GLY A 153 -10.73 9.70 3.16
CA GLY A 153 -11.97 9.88 2.40
C GLY A 153 -13.01 8.78 2.57
N ILE A 154 -12.86 7.90 3.54
CA ILE A 154 -13.84 6.86 3.90
C ILE A 154 -14.38 7.08 5.32
N ASP A 155 -15.59 6.56 5.60
CA ASP A 155 -16.24 6.70 6.90
C ASP A 155 -15.48 5.94 8.00
N ARG A 156 -15.66 6.36 9.26
CA ARG A 156 -14.93 5.84 10.43
C ARG A 156 -15.04 4.32 10.59
N LYS A 157 -16.24 3.75 10.40
CA LYS A 157 -16.45 2.31 10.52
C LYS A 157 -15.67 1.54 9.46
N SER A 158 -15.65 2.05 8.24
CA SER A 158 -14.85 1.48 7.14
C SER A 158 -13.36 1.61 7.41
N GLN A 159 -12.90 2.74 7.99
CA GLN A 159 -11.50 2.92 8.40
C GLN A 159 -11.07 1.84 9.41
N GLU A 160 -11.82 1.66 10.49
CA GLU A 160 -11.57 0.62 11.51
C GLU A 160 -11.47 -0.78 10.86
N GLY A 161 -12.37 -1.05 9.90
CA GLY A 161 -12.35 -2.31 9.16
C GLY A 161 -11.16 -2.48 8.20
N ILE A 162 -10.58 -1.39 7.68
CA ILE A 162 -9.35 -1.44 6.88
C ILE A 162 -8.14 -1.74 7.78
N TYR A 163 -8.02 -1.06 8.92
CA TYR A 163 -6.91 -1.31 9.85
C TYR A 163 -6.96 -2.72 10.46
N ALA A 164 -8.16 -3.21 10.81
CA ALA A 164 -8.31 -4.60 11.24
C ALA A 164 -7.85 -5.60 10.15
N LEU A 165 -8.17 -5.33 8.88
CA LEU A 165 -7.69 -6.12 7.76
C LEU A 165 -6.15 -6.08 7.66
N LEU A 166 -5.55 -4.90 7.74
CA LEU A 166 -4.09 -4.75 7.64
C LEU A 166 -3.36 -5.46 8.78
N ARG A 167 -3.88 -5.36 10.03
CA ARG A 167 -3.35 -6.13 11.16
C ARG A 167 -3.42 -7.64 10.93
N ASN A 168 -4.56 -8.14 10.45
CA ASN A 168 -4.70 -9.56 10.14
C ASN A 168 -3.70 -10.01 9.07
N LEU A 169 -3.53 -9.23 7.99
CA LEU A 169 -2.56 -9.52 6.94
C LEU A 169 -1.11 -9.56 7.47
N ASN A 170 -0.78 -8.69 8.42
CA ASN A 170 0.53 -8.68 9.04
C ASN A 170 0.71 -9.86 10.01
N GLN A 171 -0.21 -10.06 10.96
CA GLN A 171 -0.07 -11.02 12.05
C GLN A 171 -0.23 -12.47 11.58
N GLU A 172 -1.26 -12.75 10.77
CA GLU A 172 -1.60 -14.11 10.34
C GLU A 172 -0.92 -14.52 9.03
N HIS A 173 -0.63 -13.54 8.15
CA HIS A 173 -0.04 -13.82 6.84
C HIS A 173 1.40 -13.33 6.71
N HIS A 174 1.99 -12.77 7.78
CA HIS A 174 3.38 -12.30 7.88
C HIS A 174 3.81 -11.34 6.75
N ILE A 175 2.86 -10.57 6.22
CA ILE A 175 3.15 -9.56 5.21
C ILE A 175 3.74 -8.35 5.90
N THR A 176 4.88 -7.87 5.41
CA THR A 176 5.46 -6.61 5.88
C THR A 176 4.63 -5.44 5.38
N ILE A 177 4.31 -4.50 6.24
CA ILE A 177 3.45 -3.35 5.92
C ILE A 177 4.14 -2.04 6.28
N ILE A 178 4.15 -1.11 5.33
CA ILE A 178 4.44 0.31 5.59
C ILE A 178 3.17 1.08 5.28
N SER A 179 2.62 1.78 6.28
CA SER A 179 1.45 2.65 6.13
C SER A 179 1.83 4.10 6.40
N VAL A 180 1.44 5.01 5.52
CA VAL A 180 1.55 6.45 5.76
C VAL A 180 0.23 6.96 6.29
N GLU A 181 0.28 7.69 7.40
CA GLU A 181 -0.89 8.18 8.11
C GLU A 181 -0.76 9.68 8.40
N HIS A 182 -1.91 10.36 8.43
CA HIS A 182 -1.98 11.74 8.91
C HIS A 182 -2.31 11.84 10.39
N ASN A 183 -3.03 10.85 10.91
CA ASN A 183 -3.51 10.85 12.29
C ASN A 183 -2.68 9.91 13.14
N ILE A 184 -2.06 10.46 14.19
CA ILE A 184 -1.27 9.69 15.17
C ILE A 184 -2.14 8.67 15.91
N GLU A 185 -3.40 9.00 16.23
CA GLU A 185 -4.31 8.06 16.90
C GLU A 185 -4.55 6.79 16.08
N MET A 186 -4.67 6.94 14.75
CA MET A 186 -4.80 5.81 13.83
C MET A 186 -3.51 4.98 13.75
N ALA A 187 -2.36 5.63 13.83
CA ALA A 187 -1.07 4.93 13.83
C ALA A 187 -0.81 4.16 15.14
N LEU A 188 -1.27 4.69 16.29
CA LEU A 188 -1.12 4.04 17.60
C LEU A 188 -2.14 2.90 17.82
N ALA A 189 -3.23 2.88 17.08
CA ALA A 189 -4.23 1.81 17.13
C ALA A 189 -3.82 0.55 16.34
N ASN A 190 -2.71 0.62 15.64
CA ASN A 190 -2.11 -0.45 14.83
C ASN A 190 -0.86 -1.03 15.50
#